data_f05f291e6f56f94b69ead7d13d2ec7bc
#
_entry.id   f05f291e6f56f94b69ead7d13d2ec7bc
#
_cell.length_a   1.000
_cell.length_b   1.000
_cell.length_c   1.000
_cell.angle_alpha   90.00
_cell.angle_beta   90.00
_cell.angle_gamma   90.00
#
_symmetry.space_group_name_H-M   'P 1'
#
loop_
_entity.id
_entity.type
_entity.pdbx_description
1 polymer ?
#
loop_
_entity_poly.entity_id
_entity_poly.type
_entity_poly.pdbx_seq_one_letter_code
_entity_poly.pdbx_strand_id
1 'polypeptide(L)'
;LTGKEKNIEADFIFSTVQTISKEDVFKSFNDTHFDEIIIDEVHRAGADSYLRLMDYFKPTFYLGMTASPDRTDSFNIYELFNNNIVYEVRLKEAMENSLLCPFHYFGISDLEVDGKVIDELSEFSNLVSNERVEHIISKINYYGYSGDRVKGLVFCSSKQEAKVLSEEFNARGYNTTSLTGEDSQERREQEIAKLVANNGDMLDYIFTVDIFNEGVDIPEVNQVIMLRPTQSSIVFIQQLGRGLRKSANKDFVVIIDFIANYKNNFLIPVALSGDNSYDKDTVRKFLSQGTRYIPGMSTIHFDEISKQRIYSAIDNVKLNTWLFVTDEYNKLKNKLGRIPTYSDFENYDAIDVRKIFEVAGSYYSFLTKKEKQFKYSGKLTKTAENMLNFVSTNLILSKKI
;
A
#
# COMPACT_ATOMS: atom_id res chain seq x y z
N LEU A 1 -17.06 -16.62 -15.89
CA LEU A 1 -17.74 -15.85 -16.95
C LEU A 1 -16.80 -14.75 -17.43
N THR A 2 -16.40 -14.80 -18.68
CA THR A 2 -15.60 -13.78 -19.35
C THR A 2 -16.35 -13.23 -20.56
N GLY A 3 -15.82 -12.21 -21.22
CA GLY A 3 -16.45 -11.66 -22.43
C GLY A 3 -16.66 -12.67 -23.57
N LYS A 4 -15.94 -13.83 -23.56
CA LYS A 4 -15.98 -14.86 -24.59
C LYS A 4 -16.67 -16.17 -24.17
N GLU A 5 -16.65 -16.50 -22.87
CA GLU A 5 -17.23 -17.75 -22.34
C GLU A 5 -18.28 -17.45 -21.28
N LYS A 6 -19.47 -17.99 -21.48
CA LYS A 6 -20.63 -17.84 -20.58
C LYS A 6 -21.19 -19.23 -20.20
N ASN A 7 -20.40 -19.99 -19.43
CA ASN A 7 -20.95 -21.21 -18.82
C ASN A 7 -21.58 -20.84 -17.47
N ILE A 8 -22.88 -21.02 -17.34
CA ILE A 8 -23.67 -20.72 -16.15
C ILE A 8 -24.14 -21.98 -15.42
N GLU A 9 -23.83 -23.18 -15.94
CA GLU A 9 -24.26 -24.47 -15.39
C GLU A 9 -23.10 -25.20 -14.69
N ALA A 10 -22.33 -24.47 -13.86
CA ALA A 10 -21.19 -25.03 -13.13
C ALA A 10 -21.36 -24.83 -11.62
N ASP A 11 -20.83 -25.77 -10.83
CA ASP A 11 -20.83 -25.67 -9.36
C ASP A 11 -20.04 -24.45 -8.85
N PHE A 12 -18.99 -24.04 -9.60
CA PHE A 12 -18.19 -22.87 -9.31
C PHE A 12 -18.16 -21.93 -10.53
N ILE A 13 -18.62 -20.70 -10.33
CA ILE A 13 -18.65 -19.67 -11.37
C ILE A 13 -17.65 -18.56 -11.02
N PHE A 14 -16.63 -18.38 -11.85
CA PHE A 14 -15.70 -17.27 -11.77
C PHE A 14 -16.09 -16.20 -12.80
N SER A 15 -16.15 -14.95 -12.36
CA SER A 15 -16.52 -13.84 -13.23
C SER A 15 -15.78 -12.55 -12.85
N THR A 16 -15.50 -11.72 -13.87
CA THR A 16 -15.17 -10.32 -13.59
C THR A 16 -16.44 -9.56 -13.23
N VAL A 17 -16.32 -8.55 -12.37
CA VAL A 17 -17.47 -7.71 -11.99
C VAL A 17 -18.08 -7.02 -13.22
N GLN A 18 -17.24 -6.57 -14.16
CA GLN A 18 -17.70 -5.95 -15.41
C GLN A 18 -18.57 -6.90 -16.27
N THR A 19 -18.35 -8.19 -16.16
CA THR A 19 -19.16 -9.18 -16.88
C THR A 19 -20.45 -9.50 -16.13
N ILE A 20 -20.34 -9.90 -14.85
CA ILE A 20 -21.51 -10.32 -14.09
C ILE A 20 -22.45 -9.16 -13.74
N SER A 21 -21.98 -7.91 -13.66
CA SER A 21 -22.83 -6.75 -13.36
C SER A 21 -23.70 -6.27 -14.52
N LYS A 22 -23.57 -6.88 -15.71
CA LYS A 22 -24.49 -6.63 -16.81
C LYS A 22 -25.86 -7.19 -16.48
N GLU A 23 -26.89 -6.39 -16.73
CA GLU A 23 -28.27 -6.72 -16.31
C GLU A 23 -28.80 -8.03 -16.92
N ASP A 24 -28.47 -8.29 -18.18
CA ASP A 24 -28.78 -9.53 -18.89
C ASP A 24 -28.05 -10.76 -18.33
N VAL A 25 -26.88 -10.54 -17.67
CA VAL A 25 -26.10 -11.64 -17.11
C VAL A 25 -26.57 -11.97 -15.69
N PHE A 26 -26.56 -11.00 -14.74
CA PHE A 26 -26.92 -11.35 -13.36
C PHE A 26 -28.40 -11.73 -13.22
N LYS A 27 -29.30 -11.16 -14.02
CA LYS A 27 -30.73 -11.56 -14.04
C LYS A 27 -30.99 -12.92 -14.68
N SER A 28 -30.01 -13.55 -15.34
CA SER A 28 -30.13 -14.94 -15.77
C SER A 28 -30.05 -15.94 -14.61
N PHE A 29 -29.62 -15.50 -13.45
CA PHE A 29 -29.61 -16.28 -12.21
C PHE A 29 -30.72 -15.81 -11.28
N ASN A 30 -31.31 -16.75 -10.52
CA ASN A 30 -32.19 -16.38 -9.42
C ASN A 30 -31.36 -15.65 -8.34
N ASP A 31 -31.99 -14.80 -7.55
CA ASP A 31 -31.35 -14.05 -6.46
C ASP A 31 -30.76 -14.95 -5.37
N THR A 32 -31.24 -16.18 -5.21
CA THR A 32 -30.78 -17.23 -4.29
C THR A 32 -29.95 -18.32 -4.99
N HIS A 33 -29.50 -18.10 -6.23
CA HIS A 33 -28.77 -19.10 -7.01
C HIS A 33 -27.44 -19.51 -6.38
N PHE A 34 -26.75 -18.58 -5.78
CA PHE A 34 -25.44 -18.81 -5.15
C PHE A 34 -25.61 -18.98 -3.65
N ASP A 35 -25.09 -20.08 -3.10
CA ASP A 35 -25.00 -20.28 -1.65
C ASP A 35 -23.91 -19.41 -1.02
N GLU A 36 -22.81 -19.25 -1.74
CA GLU A 36 -21.65 -18.48 -1.29
C GLU A 36 -21.17 -17.54 -2.40
N ILE A 37 -20.82 -16.31 -2.03
CA ILE A 37 -20.20 -15.34 -2.92
C ILE A 37 -18.91 -14.83 -2.29
N ILE A 38 -17.82 -15.00 -3.04
CA ILE A 38 -16.48 -14.49 -2.67
C ILE A 38 -16.12 -13.32 -3.58
N ILE A 39 -15.84 -12.18 -2.98
CA ILE A 39 -15.45 -10.96 -3.70
C ILE A 39 -13.97 -10.70 -3.41
N ASP A 40 -13.13 -10.88 -4.42
CA ASP A 40 -11.73 -10.49 -4.34
C ASP A 40 -11.58 -8.98 -4.65
N GLU A 41 -10.54 -8.35 -4.10
CA GLU A 41 -10.29 -6.91 -4.16
C GLU A 41 -11.52 -6.07 -3.77
N VAL A 42 -12.17 -6.48 -2.68
CA VAL A 42 -13.45 -5.91 -2.22
C VAL A 42 -13.35 -4.42 -1.85
N HIS A 43 -12.15 -3.88 -1.71
CA HIS A 43 -11.96 -2.44 -1.57
C HIS A 43 -12.57 -1.65 -2.75
N ARG A 44 -12.83 -2.27 -3.90
CA ARG A 44 -13.54 -1.68 -5.04
C ARG A 44 -15.06 -1.74 -4.93
N ALA A 45 -15.61 -2.38 -3.90
CA ALA A 45 -17.04 -2.64 -3.76
C ALA A 45 -17.91 -1.38 -3.53
N GLY A 46 -17.32 -0.21 -3.35
CA GLY A 46 -18.04 1.07 -3.36
C GLY A 46 -18.57 1.49 -4.72
N ALA A 47 -18.19 0.83 -5.82
CA ALA A 47 -18.73 1.11 -7.13
C ALA A 47 -20.16 0.56 -7.28
N ASP A 48 -21.03 1.28 -7.99
CA ASP A 48 -22.45 0.94 -8.19
C ASP A 48 -22.67 -0.48 -8.74
N SER A 49 -21.72 -1.00 -9.52
CA SER A 49 -21.77 -2.35 -10.07
C SER A 49 -21.72 -3.43 -8.99
N TYR A 50 -20.88 -3.25 -7.97
CA TYR A 50 -20.80 -4.17 -6.84
C TYR A 50 -22.03 -4.07 -5.94
N LEU A 51 -22.44 -2.86 -5.62
CA LEU A 51 -23.58 -2.61 -4.75
C LEU A 51 -24.86 -3.22 -5.34
N ARG A 52 -25.07 -3.09 -6.66
CA ARG A 52 -26.22 -3.72 -7.35
C ARG A 52 -26.19 -5.25 -7.26
N LEU A 53 -25.03 -5.88 -7.40
CA LEU A 53 -24.87 -7.33 -7.28
C LEU A 53 -25.15 -7.80 -5.85
N MET A 54 -24.61 -7.09 -4.85
CA MET A 54 -24.82 -7.41 -3.43
C MET A 54 -26.28 -7.18 -3.01
N ASP A 55 -26.98 -6.22 -3.61
CA ASP A 55 -28.39 -5.99 -3.36
C ASP A 55 -29.27 -7.07 -4.02
N TYR A 56 -28.91 -7.52 -5.21
CA TYR A 56 -29.67 -8.54 -5.95
C TYR A 56 -29.51 -9.93 -5.34
N PHE A 57 -28.28 -10.42 -5.21
CA PHE A 57 -28.04 -11.78 -4.73
C PHE A 57 -28.19 -11.90 -3.21
N LYS A 58 -28.79 -13.01 -2.78
CA LYS A 58 -29.06 -13.31 -1.36
C LYS A 58 -28.40 -14.63 -0.95
N PRO A 59 -27.08 -14.74 -1.01
CA PRO A 59 -26.38 -15.96 -0.61
C PRO A 59 -26.48 -16.18 0.91
N THR A 60 -26.18 -17.39 1.34
CA THR A 60 -26.04 -17.73 2.76
C THR A 60 -24.78 -17.08 3.36
N PHE A 61 -23.75 -16.91 2.52
CA PHE A 61 -22.46 -16.37 2.98
C PHE A 61 -21.82 -15.45 1.94
N TYR A 62 -21.39 -14.27 2.41
CA TYR A 62 -20.53 -13.35 1.68
C TYR A 62 -19.14 -13.30 2.30
N LEU A 63 -18.09 -13.46 1.49
CA LEU A 63 -16.69 -13.21 1.89
C LEU A 63 -16.10 -12.11 1.02
N GLY A 64 -15.60 -11.06 1.65
CA GLY A 64 -14.77 -10.03 1.00
C GLY A 64 -13.31 -10.22 1.35
N MET A 65 -12.43 -10.19 0.35
CA MET A 65 -10.98 -10.24 0.53
C MET A 65 -10.34 -8.98 -0.06
N THR A 66 -9.38 -8.41 0.63
CA THR A 66 -8.59 -7.27 0.12
C THR A 66 -7.27 -7.13 0.87
N ALA A 67 -6.25 -6.69 0.17
CA ALA A 67 -4.98 -6.29 0.78
C ALA A 67 -5.00 -4.84 1.30
N SER A 68 -6.00 -4.04 0.93
CA SER A 68 -6.09 -2.60 1.23
C SER A 68 -7.52 -2.20 1.61
N PRO A 69 -7.95 -2.53 2.83
CA PRO A 69 -9.31 -2.21 3.27
C PRO A 69 -9.57 -0.71 3.46
N ASP A 70 -8.52 0.07 3.75
CA ASP A 70 -8.63 1.51 4.00
C ASP A 70 -8.58 2.29 2.68
N ARG A 71 -9.72 2.84 2.29
CA ARG A 71 -9.89 3.60 1.05
C ARG A 71 -9.61 5.09 1.25
N THR A 72 -9.14 5.73 0.18
CA THR A 72 -8.93 7.19 0.14
C THR A 72 -10.21 8.00 -0.10
N ASP A 73 -11.27 7.37 -0.63
CA ASP A 73 -12.55 8.00 -0.93
C ASP A 73 -13.57 7.94 0.22
N SER A 74 -13.14 7.49 1.40
CA SER A 74 -13.96 7.41 2.61
C SER A 74 -15.16 6.44 2.54
N PHE A 75 -15.26 5.60 1.51
CA PHE A 75 -16.29 4.56 1.46
C PHE A 75 -16.01 3.48 2.50
N ASN A 76 -17.03 3.13 3.30
CA ASN A 76 -16.91 2.13 4.37
C ASN A 76 -17.22 0.73 3.86
N ILE A 77 -16.21 -0.01 3.42
CA ILE A 77 -16.40 -1.40 2.97
C ILE A 77 -16.77 -2.36 4.12
N TYR A 78 -16.37 -2.07 5.35
CA TYR A 78 -16.68 -2.92 6.50
C TYR A 78 -18.18 -3.02 6.76
N GLU A 79 -18.92 -1.93 6.49
CA GLU A 79 -20.38 -1.91 6.66
C GLU A 79 -21.09 -2.91 5.74
N LEU A 80 -20.56 -3.17 4.54
CA LEU A 80 -21.09 -4.19 3.62
C LEU A 80 -21.05 -5.60 4.20
N PHE A 81 -20.17 -5.84 5.18
CA PHE A 81 -19.99 -7.12 5.85
C PHE A 81 -20.35 -7.04 7.34
N ASN A 82 -21.23 -6.09 7.73
CA ASN A 82 -21.68 -5.88 9.11
C ASN A 82 -20.51 -5.64 10.10
N ASN A 83 -19.41 -5.04 9.65
CA ASN A 83 -18.17 -4.83 10.40
C ASN A 83 -17.55 -6.15 10.95
N ASN A 84 -17.84 -7.26 10.30
CA ASN A 84 -17.32 -8.57 10.69
C ASN A 84 -15.99 -8.84 9.97
N ILE A 85 -14.88 -8.78 10.71
CA ILE A 85 -13.53 -9.09 10.22
C ILE A 85 -13.18 -10.48 10.71
N VAL A 86 -13.11 -11.43 9.79
CA VAL A 86 -12.80 -12.83 10.10
C VAL A 86 -11.29 -13.03 10.33
N TYR A 87 -10.49 -12.37 9.52
CA TYR A 87 -9.04 -12.49 9.57
C TYR A 87 -8.35 -11.24 9.03
N GLU A 88 -7.30 -10.80 9.71
CA GLU A 88 -6.44 -9.70 9.29
C GLU A 88 -4.99 -10.11 9.52
N VAL A 89 -4.16 -10.03 8.47
CA VAL A 89 -2.71 -10.27 8.55
C VAL A 89 -1.98 -9.06 8.00
N ARG A 90 -1.11 -8.50 8.81
CA ARG A 90 -0.23 -7.41 8.41
C ARG A 90 1.12 -7.92 7.94
N LEU A 91 1.90 -7.08 7.25
CA LEU A 91 3.21 -7.45 6.70
C LEU A 91 4.11 -8.12 7.74
N LYS A 92 4.22 -7.54 8.94
CA LYS A 92 5.05 -8.08 10.02
C LYS A 92 4.61 -9.49 10.42
N GLU A 93 3.34 -9.69 10.68
CA GLU A 93 2.77 -10.99 11.05
C GLU A 93 2.92 -12.02 9.91
N ALA A 94 2.70 -11.62 8.66
CA ALA A 94 2.93 -12.47 7.51
C ALA A 94 4.39 -12.93 7.40
N MET A 95 5.34 -12.07 7.75
CA MET A 95 6.76 -12.40 7.83
C MET A 95 7.07 -13.35 8.99
N GLU A 96 6.56 -13.08 10.18
CA GLU A 96 6.73 -13.93 11.39
C GLU A 96 6.22 -15.34 11.15
N ASN A 97 5.09 -15.47 10.48
CA ASN A 97 4.49 -16.77 10.12
C ASN A 97 5.09 -17.38 8.84
N SER A 98 6.17 -16.81 8.32
CA SER A 98 6.81 -17.28 7.09
C SER A 98 5.85 -17.45 5.90
N LEU A 99 4.83 -16.62 5.79
CA LEU A 99 3.89 -16.63 4.66
C LEU A 99 4.51 -15.98 3.42
N LEU A 100 5.50 -15.11 3.61
CA LEU A 100 6.17 -14.35 2.57
C LEU A 100 7.62 -14.81 2.36
N CYS A 101 8.16 -14.50 1.19
CA CYS A 101 9.58 -14.61 0.89
C CYS A 101 10.36 -13.54 1.67
N PRO A 102 11.51 -13.84 2.27
CA PRO A 102 12.40 -12.84 2.85
C PRO A 102 12.77 -11.75 1.84
N PHE A 103 13.07 -10.55 2.32
CA PHE A 103 13.51 -9.47 1.47
C PHE A 103 14.66 -8.65 2.06
N HIS A 104 15.44 -8.06 1.18
CA HIS A 104 16.46 -7.08 1.51
C HIS A 104 16.07 -5.74 0.89
N TYR A 105 15.69 -4.78 1.74
CA TYR A 105 15.31 -3.43 1.32
C TYR A 105 16.49 -2.48 1.46
N PHE A 106 16.77 -1.77 0.38
CA PHE A 106 17.81 -0.76 0.30
C PHE A 106 17.19 0.57 -0.12
N GLY A 107 16.97 1.45 0.86
CA GLY A 107 16.61 2.84 0.64
C GLY A 107 17.87 3.65 0.35
N ILE A 108 18.08 4.03 -0.88
CA ILE A 108 19.28 4.71 -1.35
C ILE A 108 18.94 6.08 -1.94
N SER A 109 19.88 7.01 -1.80
CA SER A 109 19.70 8.34 -2.37
C SER A 109 19.66 8.30 -3.89
N ASP A 110 18.66 8.95 -4.48
CA ASP A 110 18.66 9.22 -5.92
C ASP A 110 19.71 10.30 -6.25
N LEU A 111 20.19 10.28 -7.50
CA LEU A 111 21.27 11.14 -7.96
C LEU A 111 20.85 12.62 -7.98
N GLU A 112 21.83 13.51 -7.77
CA GLU A 112 21.71 14.91 -8.10
C GLU A 112 22.11 15.13 -9.57
N VAL A 113 21.19 15.62 -10.38
CA VAL A 113 21.44 15.93 -11.79
C VAL A 113 21.66 17.43 -11.95
N ASP A 114 22.81 17.84 -12.49
CA ASP A 114 23.20 19.24 -12.62
C ASP A 114 23.14 20.04 -11.30
N GLY A 115 23.52 19.39 -10.19
CA GLY A 115 23.47 19.98 -8.85
C GLY A 115 22.06 20.21 -8.29
N LYS A 116 21.04 19.61 -8.91
CA LYS A 116 19.66 19.64 -8.43
C LYS A 116 19.24 18.24 -7.96
N VAL A 117 18.73 18.20 -6.76
CA VAL A 117 18.12 16.98 -6.20
C VAL A 117 16.81 16.69 -6.92
N ILE A 118 16.57 15.43 -7.27
CA ILE A 118 15.28 15.01 -7.84
C ILE A 118 14.16 15.18 -6.79
N ASP A 119 13.04 15.76 -7.20
CA ASP A 119 11.84 15.98 -6.39
C ASP A 119 10.57 15.85 -7.25
N GLU A 120 9.40 16.21 -6.69
CA GLU A 120 8.11 16.16 -7.39
C GLU A 120 8.01 17.13 -8.57
N LEU A 121 8.89 18.12 -8.66
CA LEU A 121 8.90 19.17 -9.70
C LEU A 121 10.01 18.96 -10.72
N SER A 122 10.78 17.87 -10.62
CA SER A 122 11.90 17.61 -11.51
C SER A 122 11.46 17.44 -12.95
N GLU A 123 12.19 18.07 -13.87
CA GLU A 123 11.94 17.95 -15.29
C GLU A 123 12.16 16.50 -15.77
N PHE A 124 11.39 16.10 -16.76
CA PHE A 124 11.47 14.74 -17.34
C PHE A 124 12.88 14.39 -17.84
N SER A 125 13.59 15.36 -18.42
CA SER A 125 14.97 15.18 -18.88
C SER A 125 15.92 14.69 -17.78
N ASN A 126 15.72 15.15 -16.56
CA ASN A 126 16.54 14.73 -15.41
C ASN A 126 16.22 13.29 -14.98
N LEU A 127 14.95 12.87 -15.12
CA LEU A 127 14.50 11.51 -14.75
C LEU A 127 15.06 10.43 -15.70
N VAL A 128 15.44 10.79 -16.91
CA VAL A 128 15.95 9.89 -17.94
C VAL A 128 17.37 10.25 -18.40
N SER A 129 18.08 11.06 -17.62
CA SER A 129 19.46 11.45 -17.94
C SER A 129 20.39 10.23 -17.94
N ASN A 130 21.43 10.27 -18.78
CA ASN A 130 22.43 9.19 -18.88
C ASN A 130 23.07 8.91 -17.52
N GLU A 131 23.38 9.94 -16.74
CA GLU A 131 24.01 9.83 -15.44
C GLU A 131 23.09 9.07 -14.47
N ARG A 132 21.78 9.36 -14.50
CA ARG A 132 20.80 8.65 -13.65
C ARG A 132 20.62 7.21 -14.08
N VAL A 133 20.55 6.93 -15.38
CA VAL A 133 20.47 5.56 -15.91
C VAL A 133 21.68 4.74 -15.48
N GLU A 134 22.90 5.27 -15.62
CA GLU A 134 24.13 4.59 -15.18
C GLU A 134 24.13 4.38 -13.64
N HIS A 135 23.66 5.34 -12.88
CA HIS A 135 23.53 5.22 -11.44
C HIS A 135 22.56 4.08 -11.07
N ILE A 136 21.39 4.01 -11.69
CA ILE A 136 20.41 2.95 -11.46
C ILE A 136 21.03 1.59 -11.79
N ILE A 137 21.65 1.45 -12.96
CA ILE A 137 22.31 0.21 -13.41
C ILE A 137 23.43 -0.20 -12.43
N SER A 138 24.26 0.74 -12.01
CA SER A 138 25.30 0.48 -11.02
C SER A 138 24.73 -0.08 -9.72
N LYS A 139 23.61 0.47 -9.23
CA LYS A 139 22.98 0.03 -7.98
C LYS A 139 22.30 -1.33 -8.10
N ILE A 140 21.59 -1.60 -9.19
CA ILE A 140 20.96 -2.91 -9.41
C ILE A 140 22.01 -4.03 -9.50
N ASN A 141 23.16 -3.78 -10.14
CA ASN A 141 24.26 -4.72 -10.19
C ASN A 141 24.98 -4.89 -8.84
N TYR A 142 25.13 -3.82 -8.08
CA TYR A 142 25.77 -3.84 -6.76
C TYR A 142 24.98 -4.65 -5.74
N TYR A 143 23.65 -4.45 -5.68
CA TYR A 143 22.79 -5.14 -4.71
C TYR A 143 22.37 -6.53 -5.19
N GLY A 144 22.41 -6.78 -6.49
CA GLY A 144 22.15 -8.09 -7.09
C GLY A 144 20.70 -8.58 -6.90
N TYR A 145 20.54 -9.89 -7.00
CA TYR A 145 19.27 -10.61 -6.91
C TYR A 145 19.49 -12.05 -6.43
N SER A 146 18.41 -12.73 -6.02
CA SER A 146 18.43 -14.16 -5.70
C SER A 146 18.07 -15.00 -6.94
N GLY A 147 18.66 -16.20 -7.05
CA GLY A 147 18.41 -17.12 -8.16
C GLY A 147 19.36 -16.93 -9.34
N ASP A 148 19.10 -17.66 -10.45
CA ASP A 148 20.05 -17.81 -11.57
C ASP A 148 20.11 -16.57 -12.49
N ARG A 149 19.04 -15.82 -12.59
CA ARG A 149 18.95 -14.58 -13.36
C ARG A 149 18.00 -13.57 -12.74
N VAL A 150 18.14 -12.31 -13.14
CA VAL A 150 17.21 -11.27 -12.71
C VAL A 150 15.84 -11.46 -13.37
N LYS A 151 14.79 -11.24 -12.59
CA LYS A 151 13.40 -11.13 -13.00
C LYS A 151 12.83 -9.91 -12.26
N GLY A 152 12.99 -8.74 -12.87
CA GLY A 152 12.84 -7.47 -12.19
C GLY A 152 11.58 -6.71 -12.58
N LEU A 153 11.00 -5.97 -11.61
CA LEU A 153 9.98 -4.95 -11.84
C LEU A 153 10.54 -3.59 -11.50
N VAL A 154 10.32 -2.60 -12.38
CA VAL A 154 10.72 -1.21 -12.19
C VAL A 154 9.49 -0.32 -12.18
N PHE A 155 9.19 0.28 -11.04
CA PHE A 155 8.07 1.20 -10.87
C PHE A 155 8.50 2.64 -11.15
N CYS A 156 7.96 3.23 -12.20
CA CYS A 156 8.25 4.58 -12.67
C CYS A 156 7.14 5.57 -12.28
N SER A 157 7.44 6.87 -12.34
CA SER A 157 6.49 7.93 -12.04
C SER A 157 5.57 8.27 -13.20
N SER A 158 5.99 7.98 -14.45
CA SER A 158 5.18 8.25 -15.65
C SER A 158 5.38 7.19 -16.73
N LYS A 159 4.39 7.05 -17.62
CA LYS A 159 4.44 6.15 -18.79
C LYS A 159 5.62 6.48 -19.70
N GLN A 160 5.91 7.76 -19.87
CA GLN A 160 7.02 8.22 -20.70
C GLN A 160 8.37 7.85 -20.08
N GLU A 161 8.53 8.00 -18.75
CA GLU A 161 9.73 7.57 -18.04
C GLU A 161 9.93 6.05 -18.18
N ALA A 162 8.88 5.25 -17.96
CA ALA A 162 8.96 3.80 -18.12
C ALA A 162 9.41 3.37 -19.52
N LYS A 163 8.88 4.02 -20.56
CA LYS A 163 9.25 3.75 -21.95
C LYS A 163 10.72 4.09 -22.24
N VAL A 164 11.12 5.33 -21.91
CA VAL A 164 12.49 5.79 -22.23
C VAL A 164 13.52 5.04 -21.44
N LEU A 165 13.30 4.78 -20.14
CA LEU A 165 14.22 3.98 -19.33
C LEU A 165 14.35 2.54 -19.85
N SER A 166 13.26 1.93 -20.31
CA SER A 166 13.30 0.60 -20.95
C SER A 166 14.18 0.63 -22.22
N GLU A 167 14.02 1.64 -23.08
CA GLU A 167 14.84 1.81 -24.28
C GLU A 167 16.33 2.02 -23.94
N GLU A 168 16.62 2.85 -22.91
CA GLU A 168 17.99 3.09 -22.44
C GLU A 168 18.65 1.85 -21.82
N PHE A 169 17.90 1.01 -21.13
CA PHE A 169 18.40 -0.27 -20.62
C PHE A 169 18.68 -1.24 -21.76
N ASN A 170 17.80 -1.33 -22.77
CA ASN A 170 18.01 -2.16 -23.96
C ASN A 170 19.27 -1.72 -24.73
N ALA A 171 19.53 -0.42 -24.84
CA ALA A 171 20.74 0.10 -25.47
C ALA A 171 22.04 -0.30 -24.73
N ARG A 172 21.92 -0.70 -23.44
CA ARG A 172 23.03 -1.15 -22.59
C ARG A 172 23.08 -2.66 -22.39
N GLY A 173 22.33 -3.41 -23.22
CA GLY A 173 22.39 -4.87 -23.29
C GLY A 173 21.47 -5.63 -22.34
N TYR A 174 20.52 -4.95 -21.70
CA TYR A 174 19.42 -5.60 -20.98
C TYR A 174 18.27 -5.93 -21.95
N ASN A 175 17.47 -6.92 -21.62
CA ASN A 175 16.25 -7.25 -22.34
C ASN A 175 15.05 -6.73 -21.53
N THR A 176 14.46 -5.62 -21.96
CA THR A 176 13.39 -4.97 -21.19
C THR A 176 12.22 -4.55 -22.06
N THR A 177 11.05 -4.38 -21.42
CA THR A 177 9.88 -3.79 -22.03
C THR A 177 9.20 -2.84 -21.05
N SER A 178 8.40 -1.92 -21.56
CA SER A 178 7.49 -1.09 -20.74
C SER A 178 6.05 -1.55 -20.93
N LEU A 179 5.32 -1.64 -19.80
CA LEU A 179 3.90 -1.95 -19.78
C LEU A 179 3.12 -0.87 -19.00
N THR A 180 1.98 -0.48 -19.54
CA THR A 180 1.11 0.56 -18.99
C THR A 180 -0.35 0.11 -18.96
N GLY A 181 -1.23 0.95 -18.40
CA GLY A 181 -2.68 0.68 -18.38
C GLY A 181 -3.31 0.62 -19.78
N GLU A 182 -2.65 1.11 -20.82
CA GLU A 182 -3.12 1.11 -22.21
C GLU A 182 -2.87 -0.20 -22.94
N ASP A 183 -1.96 -1.05 -22.41
CA ASP A 183 -1.64 -2.32 -23.02
C ASP A 183 -2.75 -3.35 -22.80
N SER A 184 -3.01 -4.20 -23.81
CA SER A 184 -4.01 -5.25 -23.72
C SER A 184 -3.61 -6.32 -22.69
N GLN A 185 -4.60 -7.05 -22.20
CA GLN A 185 -4.38 -8.15 -21.26
C GLN A 185 -3.46 -9.22 -21.88
N GLU A 186 -3.69 -9.57 -23.14
CA GLU A 186 -2.90 -10.56 -23.87
C GLU A 186 -1.41 -10.14 -23.96
N ARG A 187 -1.13 -8.86 -24.24
CA ARG A 187 0.24 -8.35 -24.27
C ARG A 187 0.89 -8.46 -22.90
N ARG A 188 0.18 -8.06 -21.83
CA ARG A 188 0.72 -8.15 -20.46
C ARG A 188 1.08 -9.59 -20.09
N GLU A 189 0.21 -10.55 -20.39
CA GLU A 189 0.43 -11.97 -20.13
C GLU A 189 1.64 -12.50 -20.94
N GLN A 190 1.79 -12.12 -22.20
CA GLN A 190 2.93 -12.48 -23.04
C GLN A 190 4.26 -11.94 -22.47
N GLU A 191 4.31 -10.67 -22.09
CA GLU A 191 5.55 -10.08 -21.56
C GLU A 191 5.88 -10.62 -20.15
N ILE A 192 4.88 -10.91 -19.33
CA ILE A 192 5.10 -11.63 -18.06
C ILE A 192 5.66 -13.02 -18.31
N ALA A 193 5.13 -13.76 -19.29
CA ALA A 193 5.63 -15.09 -19.63
C ALA A 193 7.12 -15.04 -20.04
N LYS A 194 7.55 -14.00 -20.78
CA LYS A 194 8.97 -13.77 -21.11
C LYS A 194 9.81 -13.42 -19.86
N LEU A 195 9.27 -12.63 -18.93
CA LEU A 195 9.97 -12.29 -17.68
C LEU A 195 10.23 -13.55 -16.84
N VAL A 196 9.28 -14.47 -16.74
CA VAL A 196 9.42 -15.67 -15.91
C VAL A 196 10.13 -16.80 -16.62
N ALA A 197 10.25 -16.79 -17.95
CA ALA A 197 10.95 -17.81 -18.75
C ALA A 197 12.40 -17.97 -18.32
N ASN A 198 12.94 -19.19 -18.42
CA ASN A 198 14.34 -19.51 -18.13
C ASN A 198 15.15 -19.84 -19.39
N ASN A 199 14.54 -19.77 -20.57
CA ASN A 199 15.17 -19.98 -21.87
C ASN A 199 14.34 -19.28 -22.97
N GLY A 200 14.95 -19.11 -24.14
CA GLY A 200 14.31 -18.47 -25.29
C GLY A 200 14.29 -16.95 -25.21
N ASP A 201 13.17 -16.35 -25.59
CA ASP A 201 12.94 -14.89 -25.55
C ASP A 201 12.62 -14.46 -24.10
N MET A 202 13.62 -13.96 -23.40
CA MET A 202 13.55 -13.63 -21.96
C MET A 202 13.67 -12.13 -21.74
N LEU A 203 12.93 -11.62 -20.76
CA LEU A 203 13.08 -10.26 -20.25
C LEU A 203 13.79 -10.25 -18.89
N ASP A 204 14.65 -9.28 -18.70
CA ASP A 204 15.31 -9.00 -17.42
C ASP A 204 14.43 -8.10 -16.54
N TYR A 205 13.82 -7.08 -17.15
CA TYR A 205 12.96 -6.12 -16.43
C TYR A 205 11.70 -5.76 -17.21
N ILE A 206 10.62 -5.52 -16.47
CA ILE A 206 9.43 -4.81 -16.94
C ILE A 206 9.36 -3.47 -16.24
N PHE A 207 9.38 -2.38 -17.01
CA PHE A 207 9.16 -1.02 -16.54
C PHE A 207 7.66 -0.72 -16.54
N THR A 208 7.14 -0.16 -15.46
CA THR A 208 5.69 -0.05 -15.31
C THR A 208 5.26 1.19 -14.52
N VAL A 209 4.00 1.58 -14.73
CA VAL A 209 3.30 2.61 -13.94
C VAL A 209 1.94 2.05 -13.56
N ASP A 210 1.68 1.89 -12.28
CA ASP A 210 0.41 1.53 -11.62
C ASP A 210 -0.25 0.19 -11.98
N ILE A 211 0.08 -0.46 -13.11
CA ILE A 211 -0.63 -1.67 -13.55
C ILE A 211 -0.30 -2.94 -12.75
N PHE A 212 0.81 -2.97 -12.05
CA PHE A 212 1.21 -4.08 -11.17
C PHE A 212 1.01 -3.77 -9.68
N ASN A 213 0.24 -2.74 -9.36
CA ASN A 213 -0.15 -2.48 -7.98
C ASN A 213 -1.14 -3.54 -7.49
N GLU A 214 -2.01 -4.06 -8.38
CA GLU A 214 -3.09 -5.00 -8.06
C GLU A 214 -3.27 -6.04 -9.18
N GLY A 215 -3.78 -7.22 -8.81
CA GLY A 215 -4.32 -8.21 -9.76
C GLY A 215 -3.33 -9.01 -10.60
N VAL A 216 -2.01 -8.79 -10.50
CA VAL A 216 -1.00 -9.57 -11.23
C VAL A 216 -0.15 -10.35 -10.25
N ASP A 217 0.00 -11.65 -10.51
CA ASP A 217 0.81 -12.57 -9.73
C ASP A 217 2.06 -12.99 -10.50
N ILE A 218 3.23 -12.59 -10.02
CA ILE A 218 4.52 -12.99 -10.58
C ILE A 218 5.45 -13.42 -9.42
N PRO A 219 5.27 -14.63 -8.87
CA PRO A 219 6.06 -15.12 -7.74
C PRO A 219 7.57 -15.14 -8.00
N GLU A 220 7.98 -15.27 -9.25
CA GLU A 220 9.38 -15.36 -9.66
C GLU A 220 10.14 -14.04 -9.59
N VAL A 221 9.47 -12.90 -9.41
CA VAL A 221 10.14 -11.61 -9.27
C VAL A 221 11.10 -11.65 -8.08
N ASN A 222 12.37 -11.37 -8.36
CA ASN A 222 13.47 -11.43 -7.40
C ASN A 222 14.18 -10.07 -7.19
N GLN A 223 13.83 -9.05 -7.99
CA GLN A 223 14.29 -7.69 -7.80
C GLN A 223 13.16 -6.69 -8.07
N VAL A 224 12.96 -5.73 -7.17
CA VAL A 224 11.96 -4.65 -7.30
C VAL A 224 12.68 -3.32 -7.19
N ILE A 225 12.47 -2.43 -8.15
CA ILE A 225 13.10 -1.12 -8.21
C ILE A 225 12.01 -0.05 -8.17
N MET A 226 12.15 0.89 -7.26
CA MET A 226 11.21 1.98 -7.07
C MET A 226 11.89 3.30 -7.47
N LEU A 227 11.43 3.90 -8.57
CA LEU A 227 11.93 5.18 -9.10
C LEU A 227 10.90 6.31 -8.93
N ARG A 228 9.85 6.07 -8.17
CA ARG A 228 8.74 7.01 -7.99
C ARG A 228 8.53 7.38 -6.53
N PRO A 229 7.96 8.58 -6.24
CA PRO A 229 7.61 8.96 -4.88
C PRO A 229 6.56 8.01 -4.29
N THR A 230 6.71 7.66 -3.02
CA THR A 230 5.70 6.94 -2.26
C THR A 230 4.48 7.84 -2.04
N GLN A 231 3.35 7.50 -2.66
CA GLN A 231 2.10 8.27 -2.53
C GLN A 231 1.30 7.87 -1.30
N SER A 232 1.34 6.58 -0.95
CA SER A 232 0.73 6.05 0.27
C SER A 232 1.49 4.81 0.75
N SER A 233 1.43 4.53 2.04
CA SER A 233 1.98 3.31 2.62
C SER A 233 1.34 2.05 2.02
N ILE A 234 0.06 2.12 1.67
CA ILE A 234 -0.69 1.01 1.05
C ILE A 234 -0.11 0.67 -0.32
N VAL A 235 0.01 1.66 -1.22
CA VAL A 235 0.56 1.45 -2.56
C VAL A 235 2.00 0.96 -2.49
N PHE A 236 2.80 1.49 -1.57
CA PHE A 236 4.17 1.03 -1.33
C PHE A 236 4.21 -0.47 -0.98
N ILE A 237 3.41 -0.90 0.01
CA ILE A 237 3.33 -2.31 0.40
C ILE A 237 2.78 -3.19 -0.72
N GLN A 238 1.83 -2.73 -1.52
CA GLN A 238 1.32 -3.48 -2.67
C GLN A 238 2.40 -3.73 -3.73
N GLN A 239 3.21 -2.72 -4.05
CA GLN A 239 4.33 -2.84 -5.00
C GLN A 239 5.41 -3.76 -4.45
N LEU A 240 5.79 -3.57 -3.21
CA LEU A 240 6.73 -4.41 -2.49
C LEU A 240 6.24 -5.87 -2.46
N GLY A 241 4.97 -6.08 -2.17
CA GLY A 241 4.32 -7.38 -2.09
C GLY A 241 4.39 -8.21 -3.38
N ARG A 242 4.55 -7.58 -4.55
CA ARG A 242 4.72 -8.30 -5.83
C ARG A 242 5.97 -9.20 -5.84
N GLY A 243 7.03 -8.77 -5.19
CA GLY A 243 8.24 -9.58 -5.02
C GLY A 243 8.19 -10.51 -3.81
N LEU A 244 7.31 -10.32 -2.84
CA LEU A 244 7.34 -11.08 -1.58
C LEU A 244 6.68 -12.46 -1.64
N ARG A 245 6.13 -12.90 -2.77
CA ARG A 245 5.60 -14.25 -2.90
C ARG A 245 6.73 -15.27 -2.99
N LYS A 246 6.50 -16.45 -2.40
CA LYS A 246 7.47 -17.55 -2.45
C LYS A 246 7.50 -18.20 -3.84
N SER A 247 8.69 -18.52 -4.30
CA SER A 247 8.93 -19.30 -5.53
C SER A 247 10.08 -20.27 -5.29
N ALA A 248 10.07 -21.43 -5.97
CA ALA A 248 11.05 -22.49 -5.77
C ALA A 248 12.50 -22.07 -6.05
N ASN A 249 12.71 -21.10 -6.96
CA ASN A 249 14.04 -20.66 -7.40
C ASN A 249 14.42 -19.29 -6.83
N LYS A 250 13.85 -18.91 -5.68
CA LYS A 250 14.06 -17.61 -5.07
C LYS A 250 14.12 -17.73 -3.55
N ASP A 251 15.27 -17.41 -2.95
CA ASP A 251 15.47 -17.42 -1.51
C ASP A 251 15.03 -16.11 -0.86
N PHE A 252 15.24 -14.99 -1.57
CA PHE A 252 14.86 -13.64 -1.13
C PHE A 252 14.60 -12.71 -2.31
N VAL A 253 14.03 -11.56 -2.01
CA VAL A 253 13.83 -10.45 -2.95
C VAL A 253 14.71 -9.28 -2.58
N VAL A 254 15.35 -8.66 -3.56
CA VAL A 254 16.06 -7.40 -3.39
C VAL A 254 15.15 -6.26 -3.81
N ILE A 255 14.97 -5.30 -2.92
CA ILE A 255 14.17 -4.10 -3.16
C ILE A 255 15.09 -2.90 -3.09
N ILE A 256 15.16 -2.14 -4.17
CA ILE A 256 15.99 -0.94 -4.27
C ILE A 256 15.04 0.26 -4.46
N ASP A 257 14.99 1.11 -3.46
CA ASP A 257 14.13 2.30 -3.45
C ASP A 257 14.99 3.56 -3.57
N PHE A 258 14.85 4.26 -4.70
CA PHE A 258 15.59 5.48 -4.98
C PHE A 258 14.89 6.67 -4.33
N ILE A 259 15.35 7.01 -3.14
CA ILE A 259 14.76 8.06 -2.28
C ILE A 259 15.29 9.43 -2.70
N ALA A 260 14.50 10.13 -3.51
CA ALA A 260 14.71 11.52 -3.88
C ALA A 260 14.17 12.47 -2.77
N ASN A 261 14.07 13.76 -3.04
CA ASN A 261 13.59 14.74 -2.06
C ASN A 261 12.06 14.88 -2.06
N TYR A 262 11.35 13.79 -1.80
CA TYR A 262 9.88 13.78 -1.79
C TYR A 262 9.29 14.09 -0.41
N LYS A 263 8.18 14.83 -0.39
CA LYS A 263 7.49 15.23 0.86
C LYS A 263 6.95 14.04 1.65
N ASN A 264 6.58 12.97 0.96
CA ASN A 264 5.95 11.79 1.55
C ASN A 264 6.94 10.70 1.96
N ASN A 265 8.23 10.95 1.95
CA ASN A 265 9.25 9.97 2.33
C ASN A 265 9.07 9.40 3.75
N PHE A 266 8.38 10.14 4.64
CA PHE A 266 8.04 9.66 5.98
C PHE A 266 7.09 8.45 5.97
N LEU A 267 6.36 8.21 4.86
CA LEU A 267 5.48 7.04 4.70
C LEU A 267 6.25 5.73 4.52
N ILE A 268 7.49 5.78 4.04
CA ILE A 268 8.32 4.59 3.82
C ILE A 268 8.57 3.84 5.15
N PRO A 269 9.14 4.46 6.18
CA PRO A 269 9.33 3.79 7.46
C PRO A 269 8.00 3.41 8.15
N VAL A 270 6.93 4.19 8.00
CA VAL A 270 5.60 3.84 8.52
C VAL A 270 5.11 2.53 7.86
N ALA A 271 5.21 2.44 6.53
CA ALA A 271 4.81 1.24 5.80
C ALA A 271 5.64 0.01 6.17
N LEU A 272 6.97 0.15 6.27
CA LEU A 272 7.88 -0.94 6.57
C LEU A 272 7.80 -1.41 8.03
N SER A 273 7.56 -0.51 8.98
CA SER A 273 7.39 -0.86 10.40
C SER A 273 6.02 -1.44 10.71
N GLY A 274 5.01 -1.09 9.91
CA GLY A 274 3.60 -1.38 10.20
C GLY A 274 3.03 -0.55 11.35
N ASP A 275 3.75 0.46 11.84
CA ASP A 275 3.32 1.34 12.92
C ASP A 275 2.47 2.50 12.37
N ASN A 276 1.16 2.43 12.58
CA ASN A 276 0.21 3.46 12.18
C ASN A 276 -0.06 4.50 13.28
N SER A 277 0.70 4.51 14.36
CA SER A 277 0.60 5.56 15.39
C SER A 277 0.97 6.94 14.86
N TYR A 278 1.77 6.97 13.79
CA TYR A 278 2.38 8.17 13.22
C TYR A 278 3.19 8.98 14.25
N ASP A 279 3.68 8.32 15.30
CA ASP A 279 4.56 8.97 16.27
C ASP A 279 5.94 9.20 15.64
N LYS A 280 6.34 10.47 15.58
CA LYS A 280 7.60 10.87 14.93
C LYS A 280 8.83 10.25 15.57
N ASP A 281 8.81 10.04 16.89
CA ASP A 281 9.93 9.45 17.62
C ASP A 281 10.04 7.95 17.36
N THR A 282 8.92 7.25 17.25
CA THR A 282 8.89 5.83 16.85
C THR A 282 9.40 5.64 15.43
N VAL A 283 8.98 6.50 14.49
CA VAL A 283 9.48 6.46 13.10
C VAL A 283 10.99 6.74 13.04
N ARG A 284 11.50 7.72 13.80
CA ARG A 284 12.94 8.00 13.90
C ARG A 284 13.73 6.83 14.52
N LYS A 285 13.16 6.20 15.55
CA LYS A 285 13.76 5.03 16.18
C LYS A 285 13.85 3.85 15.20
N PHE A 286 12.79 3.60 14.40
CA PHE A 286 12.82 2.59 13.36
C PHE A 286 13.96 2.85 12.35
N LEU A 287 14.11 4.08 11.86
CA LEU A 287 15.19 4.45 10.93
C LEU A 287 16.59 4.25 11.53
N SER A 288 16.75 4.47 12.83
CA SER A 288 18.04 4.32 13.51
C SER A 288 18.40 2.86 13.83
N GLN A 289 17.40 2.01 14.09
CA GLN A 289 17.59 0.62 14.51
C GLN A 289 17.45 -0.40 13.37
N GLY A 290 16.84 0.01 12.24
CA GLY A 290 16.78 -0.76 11.00
C GLY A 290 16.25 -2.18 11.18
N THR A 291 17.06 -3.16 10.81
CA THR A 291 16.74 -4.60 10.75
C THR A 291 16.24 -5.25 12.03
N ARG A 292 16.41 -4.64 13.21
CA ARG A 292 15.96 -5.22 14.50
C ARG A 292 14.43 -5.28 14.65
N TYR A 293 13.69 -4.59 13.76
CA TYR A 293 12.23 -4.53 13.81
C TYR A 293 11.51 -5.52 12.91
N ILE A 294 12.22 -6.14 11.95
CA ILE A 294 11.62 -7.06 11.00
C ILE A 294 12.01 -8.49 11.35
N PRO A 295 11.02 -9.40 11.48
CA PRO A 295 11.27 -10.79 11.79
C PRO A 295 11.95 -11.55 10.63
N GLY A 296 12.69 -12.60 10.97
CA GLY A 296 13.27 -13.52 10.01
C GLY A 296 14.58 -13.03 9.39
N MET A 297 14.87 -13.48 8.16
CA MET A 297 16.10 -13.15 7.43
C MET A 297 16.02 -11.86 6.62
N SER A 298 14.94 -11.10 6.74
CA SER A 298 14.76 -9.83 6.03
C SER A 298 15.60 -8.72 6.64
N THR A 299 16.08 -7.81 5.80
CA THR A 299 16.89 -6.66 6.25
C THR A 299 16.37 -5.36 5.63
N ILE A 300 16.50 -4.27 6.38
CA ILE A 300 16.23 -2.92 5.91
C ILE A 300 17.48 -2.08 6.13
N HIS A 301 17.92 -1.43 5.08
CA HIS A 301 19.06 -0.52 5.09
C HIS A 301 18.70 0.78 4.38
N PHE A 302 19.04 1.90 5.02
CA PHE A 302 18.98 3.23 4.41
C PHE A 302 20.39 3.83 4.39
N ASP A 303 20.80 4.43 3.29
CA ASP A 303 21.99 5.25 3.27
C ASP A 303 21.80 6.55 4.08
N GLU A 304 22.89 7.22 4.44
CA GLU A 304 22.82 8.39 5.33
C GLU A 304 22.07 9.57 4.70
N ILE A 305 22.17 9.75 3.38
CA ILE A 305 21.45 10.83 2.67
C ILE A 305 19.94 10.54 2.66
N SER A 306 19.56 9.31 2.38
CA SER A 306 18.15 8.87 2.44
C SER A 306 17.56 9.05 3.84
N LYS A 307 18.30 8.67 4.89
CA LYS A 307 17.87 8.93 6.29
C LYS A 307 17.63 10.41 6.53
N GLN A 308 18.55 11.29 6.10
CA GLN A 308 18.40 12.73 6.24
C GLN A 308 17.19 13.26 5.50
N ARG A 309 16.92 12.79 4.27
CA ARG A 309 15.73 13.14 3.49
C ARG A 309 14.45 12.70 4.19
N ILE A 310 14.44 11.49 4.74
CA ILE A 310 13.29 10.97 5.50
C ILE A 310 13.11 11.76 6.81
N TYR A 311 14.17 12.06 7.56
CA TYR A 311 14.10 12.91 8.76
C TYR A 311 13.54 14.29 8.43
N SER A 312 14.01 14.93 7.37
CA SER A 312 13.49 16.22 6.91
C SER A 312 11.99 16.13 6.56
N ALA A 313 11.56 15.05 5.92
CA ALA A 313 10.14 14.82 5.63
C ALA A 313 9.32 14.65 6.92
N ILE A 314 9.82 13.88 7.91
CA ILE A 314 9.20 13.71 9.24
C ILE A 314 9.05 15.05 9.96
N ASP A 315 10.08 15.90 9.91
CA ASP A 315 10.08 17.20 10.60
C ASP A 315 9.04 18.15 9.97
N ASN A 316 8.96 18.17 8.65
CA ASN A 316 8.09 19.06 7.89
C ASN A 316 6.63 18.60 7.83
N VAL A 317 6.33 17.30 8.02
CA VAL A 317 4.95 16.81 7.95
C VAL A 317 4.14 17.23 9.16
N LYS A 318 2.93 17.72 8.92
CA LYS A 318 1.96 18.10 9.97
C LYS A 318 0.97 16.96 10.18
N LEU A 319 1.30 16.03 11.09
CA LEU A 319 0.47 14.89 11.46
C LEU A 319 -0.54 15.20 12.58
N ASN A 320 -0.62 16.45 13.00
CA ASN A 320 -1.52 16.96 14.04
C ASN A 320 -2.53 17.98 13.48
N THR A 321 -2.98 17.79 12.24
CA THR A 321 -4.06 18.62 11.68
C THR A 321 -5.42 17.97 11.93
N TRP A 322 -6.46 18.80 12.05
CA TRP A 322 -7.85 18.32 12.21
C TRP A 322 -8.24 17.33 11.10
N LEU A 323 -7.85 17.61 9.85
CA LEU A 323 -8.17 16.76 8.71
C LEU A 323 -7.51 15.39 8.84
N PHE A 324 -6.20 15.34 9.08
CA PHE A 324 -5.45 14.10 9.22
C PHE A 324 -5.99 13.22 10.38
N VAL A 325 -6.15 13.84 11.56
CA VAL A 325 -6.66 13.14 12.76
C VAL A 325 -8.08 12.61 12.53
N THR A 326 -8.91 13.38 11.82
CA THR A 326 -10.28 12.96 11.48
C THR A 326 -10.30 11.79 10.52
N ASP A 327 -9.40 11.78 9.54
CA ASP A 327 -9.29 10.70 8.57
C ASP A 327 -8.88 9.38 9.25
N GLU A 328 -7.83 9.41 10.05
CA GLU A 328 -7.37 8.23 10.80
C GLU A 328 -8.42 7.73 11.83
N TYR A 329 -9.10 8.64 12.51
CA TYR A 329 -10.23 8.30 13.38
C TYR A 329 -11.37 7.61 12.61
N ASN A 330 -11.72 8.11 11.42
CA ASN A 330 -12.76 7.52 10.59
C ASN A 330 -12.40 6.10 10.14
N LYS A 331 -11.13 5.83 9.78
CA LYS A 331 -10.67 4.48 9.42
C LYS A 331 -10.95 3.51 10.56
N LEU A 332 -10.55 3.85 11.79
CA LEU A 332 -10.82 3.00 12.95
C LEU A 332 -12.32 2.87 13.25
N LYS A 333 -13.06 3.98 13.21
CA LYS A 333 -14.52 3.96 13.42
C LYS A 333 -15.23 3.07 12.40
N ASN A 334 -14.88 3.17 11.12
CA ASN A 334 -15.45 2.37 10.05
C ASN A 334 -15.17 0.88 10.27
N LYS A 335 -13.94 0.57 10.65
CA LYS A 335 -13.53 -0.80 10.99
C LYS A 335 -14.35 -1.39 12.14
N LEU A 336 -14.61 -0.61 13.19
CA LEU A 336 -15.34 -1.04 14.39
C LEU A 336 -16.88 -0.98 14.25
N GLY A 337 -17.40 -0.21 13.30
CA GLY A 337 -18.84 0.09 13.20
C GLY A 337 -19.42 0.91 14.36
N ARG A 338 -18.56 1.45 15.22
CA ARG A 338 -18.92 2.23 16.40
C ARG A 338 -17.89 3.30 16.73
N ILE A 339 -18.24 4.23 17.59
CA ILE A 339 -17.27 5.19 18.14
C ILE A 339 -16.16 4.42 18.88
N PRO A 340 -14.87 4.59 18.50
CA PRO A 340 -13.75 3.96 19.19
C PRO A 340 -13.64 4.38 20.66
N THR A 341 -13.19 3.47 21.50
CA THR A 341 -12.72 3.76 22.87
C THR A 341 -11.20 4.00 22.85
N TYR A 342 -10.61 4.48 23.95
CA TYR A 342 -9.16 4.67 24.04
C TYR A 342 -8.37 3.38 23.77
N SER A 343 -8.83 2.25 24.32
CA SER A 343 -8.20 0.96 24.10
C SER A 343 -8.30 0.46 22.66
N ASP A 344 -9.29 0.89 21.90
CA ASP A 344 -9.40 0.51 20.49
C ASP A 344 -8.25 1.09 19.67
N PHE A 345 -7.82 2.32 19.94
CA PHE A 345 -6.69 2.94 19.22
C PHE A 345 -5.40 2.13 19.40
N GLU A 346 -5.18 1.59 20.59
CA GLU A 346 -4.01 0.77 20.92
C GLU A 346 -4.14 -0.65 20.38
N ASN A 347 -5.30 -1.31 20.62
CA ASN A 347 -5.53 -2.70 20.21
C ASN A 347 -5.53 -2.91 18.68
N TYR A 348 -5.84 -1.87 17.91
CA TYR A 348 -5.90 -1.92 16.45
C TYR A 348 -4.74 -1.19 15.76
N ASP A 349 -3.67 -0.85 16.50
CA ASP A 349 -2.52 -0.10 15.99
C ASP A 349 -2.94 1.13 15.17
N ALA A 350 -3.93 1.88 15.67
CA ALA A 350 -4.42 3.06 15.01
C ALA A 350 -3.59 4.31 15.42
N ILE A 351 -4.01 5.48 14.92
CA ILE A 351 -3.36 6.74 15.29
C ILE A 351 -3.26 6.88 16.82
N ASP A 352 -2.12 7.38 17.29
CA ASP A 352 -1.96 7.70 18.70
C ASP A 352 -3.01 8.72 19.16
N VAL A 353 -3.81 8.32 20.15
CA VAL A 353 -4.91 9.15 20.69
C VAL A 353 -4.43 10.52 21.18
N ARG A 354 -3.15 10.65 21.58
CA ARG A 354 -2.54 11.93 21.98
C ARG A 354 -2.60 12.97 20.88
N LYS A 355 -2.55 12.58 19.60
CA LYS A 355 -2.73 13.51 18.46
C LYS A 355 -4.13 14.11 18.40
N ILE A 356 -5.14 13.37 18.85
CA ILE A 356 -6.49 13.90 19.01
C ILE A 356 -6.50 15.00 20.07
N PHE A 357 -5.78 14.83 21.18
CA PHE A 357 -5.70 15.84 22.24
C PHE A 357 -4.97 17.09 21.78
N GLU A 358 -3.89 16.95 21.00
CA GLU A 358 -3.17 18.08 20.41
C GLU A 358 -4.09 18.96 19.56
N VAL A 359 -5.01 18.33 18.80
CA VAL A 359 -5.89 19.03 17.85
C VAL A 359 -7.17 19.57 18.52
N ALA A 360 -7.74 18.83 19.46
CA ALA A 360 -9.07 19.10 20.00
C ALA A 360 -9.09 19.44 21.50
N GLY A 361 -7.95 19.25 22.20
CA GLY A 361 -7.83 19.42 23.64
C GLY A 361 -8.19 18.17 24.43
N SER A 362 -9.20 17.42 24.01
CA SER A 362 -9.60 16.13 24.60
C SER A 362 -10.39 15.30 23.59
N TYR A 363 -10.54 14.01 23.85
CA TYR A 363 -11.36 13.13 23.00
C TYR A 363 -12.85 13.52 23.07
N TYR A 364 -13.34 13.95 24.23
CA TYR A 364 -14.69 14.50 24.37
C TYR A 364 -14.90 15.71 23.46
N SER A 365 -14.00 16.69 23.49
CA SER A 365 -14.07 17.87 22.64
C SER A 365 -13.94 17.53 21.15
N PHE A 366 -13.17 16.49 20.81
CA PHE A 366 -13.11 15.96 19.45
C PHE A 366 -14.44 15.37 19.02
N LEU A 367 -15.01 14.45 19.80
CA LEU A 367 -16.27 13.77 19.47
C LEU A 367 -17.44 14.75 19.37
N THR A 368 -17.53 15.74 20.23
CA THR A 368 -18.61 16.76 20.19
C THR A 368 -18.58 17.60 18.91
N LYS A 369 -17.41 17.80 18.32
CA LYS A 369 -17.25 18.53 17.05
C LYS A 369 -17.42 17.61 15.83
N LYS A 370 -16.99 16.37 15.95
CA LYS A 370 -16.92 15.41 14.82
C LYS A 370 -18.20 14.62 14.66
N GLU A 371 -18.81 14.15 15.76
CA GLU A 371 -19.94 13.24 15.73
C GLU A 371 -21.25 14.00 16.01
N LYS A 372 -22.03 14.25 14.95
CA LYS A 372 -23.32 14.99 15.06
C LYS A 372 -24.32 14.35 16.02
N GLN A 373 -24.24 13.03 16.21
CA GLN A 373 -25.14 12.26 17.07
C GLN A 373 -24.52 11.93 18.44
N PHE A 374 -23.30 12.39 18.72
CA PHE A 374 -22.67 12.16 20.01
C PHE A 374 -23.45 12.90 21.10
N LYS A 375 -24.21 12.13 21.83
CA LYS A 375 -24.95 12.62 23.00
C LYS A 375 -24.34 12.00 24.26
N TYR A 376 -23.47 12.73 24.92
CA TYR A 376 -23.11 12.37 26.29
C TYR A 376 -24.33 12.64 27.20
N SER A 377 -24.61 11.71 28.13
CA SER A 377 -25.77 11.73 29.00
C SER A 377 -25.86 12.96 29.97
N GLY A 378 -24.83 13.79 29.99
CA GLY A 378 -24.78 15.10 30.66
C GLY A 378 -23.90 16.05 29.88
N LYS A 379 -24.37 17.26 29.58
CA LYS A 379 -23.50 18.31 29.07
C LYS A 379 -22.47 18.64 30.16
N LEU A 380 -21.19 18.51 29.84
CA LEU A 380 -20.15 18.98 30.74
C LEU A 380 -20.28 20.49 30.93
N THR A 381 -20.10 20.92 32.16
CA THR A 381 -19.96 22.36 32.43
C THR A 381 -18.68 22.85 31.76
N LYS A 382 -18.60 24.13 31.43
CA LYS A 382 -17.41 24.73 30.83
C LYS A 382 -16.15 24.49 31.69
N THR A 383 -16.30 24.51 33.00
CA THR A 383 -15.22 24.19 33.95
C THR A 383 -14.77 22.74 33.82
N ALA A 384 -15.69 21.79 33.77
CA ALA A 384 -15.36 20.36 33.61
C ALA A 384 -14.72 20.08 32.27
N GLU A 385 -15.17 20.71 31.18
CA GLU A 385 -14.55 20.63 29.87
C GLU A 385 -13.10 21.17 29.89
N ASN A 386 -12.88 22.32 30.48
CA ASN A 386 -11.54 22.90 30.63
C ASN A 386 -10.61 21.99 31.47
N MET A 387 -11.10 21.41 32.55
CA MET A 387 -10.34 20.47 33.35
C MET A 387 -10.01 19.21 32.57
N LEU A 388 -10.96 18.66 31.80
CA LEU A 388 -10.72 17.49 30.96
C LEU A 388 -9.66 17.78 29.90
N ASN A 389 -9.76 18.93 29.24
CA ASN A 389 -8.76 19.36 28.25
C ASN A 389 -7.38 19.53 28.91
N PHE A 390 -7.32 20.13 30.09
CA PHE A 390 -6.06 20.29 30.84
C PHE A 390 -5.44 18.94 31.20
N VAL A 391 -6.23 17.99 31.71
CA VAL A 391 -5.77 16.63 32.04
C VAL A 391 -5.27 15.90 30.78
N SER A 392 -6.04 15.95 29.70
CA SER A 392 -5.69 15.28 28.43
C SER A 392 -4.38 15.83 27.85
N THR A 393 -4.22 17.16 27.83
CA THR A 393 -3.06 17.81 27.20
C THR A 393 -1.82 17.85 28.08
N ASN A 394 -1.95 17.95 29.41
CA ASN A 394 -0.82 18.14 30.30
C ASN A 394 -0.41 16.89 31.08
N LEU A 395 -1.35 16.04 31.48
CA LEU A 395 -1.02 14.84 32.25
C LEU A 395 -0.83 13.61 31.35
N ILE A 396 -1.66 13.43 30.35
CA ILE A 396 -1.55 12.28 29.44
C ILE A 396 -0.42 12.48 28.42
N LEU A 397 -0.27 13.70 27.88
CA LEU A 397 0.83 14.01 26.95
C LEU A 397 2.20 14.05 27.67
N SER A 398 2.26 14.39 28.96
CA SER A 398 3.51 14.48 29.70
C SER A 398 4.10 13.13 30.14
N LYS A 399 3.28 12.08 30.16
CA LYS A 399 3.76 10.72 30.44
C LYS A 399 4.44 10.15 29.19
N LYS A 400 5.73 10.50 29.00
CA LYS A 400 6.66 9.58 28.38
C LYS A 400 6.92 8.45 29.38
N ILE A 401 6.15 7.40 29.27
CA ILE A 401 6.47 6.11 29.95
C ILE A 401 7.20 5.26 28.94
#